data_1262efc7d14db429f4a283f02265e7b3
#
_entry.id   1262efc7d14db429f4a283f02265e7b3
#
_cell.length_a   1.000
_cell.length_b   1.000
_cell.length_c   1.000
_cell.angle_alpha   90.00
_cell.angle_beta   90.00
_cell.angle_gamma   90.00
#
_symmetry.space_group_name_H-M   'P 1'
#
loop_
_entity.id
_entity.type
_entity.pdbx_description
1 polymer ?
#
loop_
_entity_poly.entity_id
_entity_poly.type
_entity_poly.pdbx_seq_one_letter_code
_entity_poly.pdbx_strand_id
1 'polypeptide(L)'
;MEHTAVEQRLKDENAQLQEENAHLRTELDQQRVLMRALQENPDDKGGIVQPAEDHLRSQVASLEKSLNIMTRERDKMLTEHEENSANVERANKYKDKYRSFKEESLKSLDALRGNVAKVEAQRDAALSEAQQLTESVAKFNPKAFIEGAFNDDAYPQDATTRRAFLKSKEMKLPKNVVKFLTYEVPLQFHNTHGVWIGPSSTHFLAVSPVYVYDPKAFGRSEGGFRPFEQDNNREEHVNRSRDLFYCKDRHWRYHGIYEYLGSKDLTLKDVRNLNRLHSVSIATGDIHIRSIRSPDMVAPNIKKMIKHMYSDGVLTIRCSGFRRIGFNKGLSEALHESSTMPIPIPGEGSSQQPKRKKPSTDEQESRPVKKKK
;
A
#
# COMPACT_ATOMS: atom_id res chain seq x y z
N MET A 1 -31.41 34.28 -14.10
CA MET A 1 -32.48 35.27 -14.44
C MET A 1 -33.03 36.03 -13.24
N GLU A 2 -33.27 35.42 -12.09
CA GLU A 2 -33.77 36.12 -10.89
C GLU A 2 -32.83 37.16 -10.33
N HIS A 3 -31.53 36.92 -10.39
CA HIS A 3 -30.48 37.86 -9.87
C HIS A 3 -30.42 39.16 -10.63
N THR A 4 -30.60 39.12 -11.96
CA THR A 4 -30.63 40.34 -12.80
C THR A 4 -31.86 41.19 -12.53
N ALA A 5 -33.00 40.60 -12.18
CA ALA A 5 -34.24 41.32 -11.83
C ALA A 5 -34.11 42.04 -10.48
N VAL A 6 -33.48 41.43 -9.49
CA VAL A 6 -33.21 42.02 -8.18
C VAL A 6 -32.24 43.16 -8.30
N GLU A 7 -31.15 43.02 -9.07
CA GLU A 7 -30.18 44.06 -9.30
C GLU A 7 -30.77 45.28 -10.02
N GLN A 8 -31.64 45.01 -11.00
CA GLN A 8 -32.32 46.10 -11.69
C GLN A 8 -33.24 46.87 -10.74
N ARG A 9 -34.03 46.15 -9.93
CA ARG A 9 -34.92 46.76 -8.93
C ARG A 9 -34.17 47.64 -7.94
N LEU A 10 -33.02 47.21 -7.43
CA LEU A 10 -32.18 47.97 -6.52
C LEU A 10 -31.60 49.25 -7.20
N LYS A 11 -31.24 49.15 -8.49
CA LYS A 11 -30.80 50.30 -9.28
C LYS A 11 -31.93 51.32 -9.44
N ASP A 12 -33.13 50.87 -9.73
CA ASP A 12 -34.31 51.74 -9.90
C ASP A 12 -34.71 52.38 -8.56
N GLU A 13 -34.71 51.68 -7.44
CA GLU A 13 -34.97 52.21 -6.10
C GLU A 13 -33.87 53.27 -5.71
N ASN A 14 -32.62 53.02 -6.02
CA ASN A 14 -31.53 53.97 -5.73
C ASN A 14 -31.65 55.24 -6.59
N ALA A 15 -32.02 55.11 -7.87
CA ALA A 15 -32.30 56.24 -8.74
C ALA A 15 -33.43 57.12 -8.21
N GLN A 16 -34.54 56.45 -7.76
CA GLN A 16 -35.68 57.17 -7.16
C GLN A 16 -35.30 57.92 -5.89
N LEU A 17 -34.52 57.30 -4.99
CA LEU A 17 -34.03 57.96 -3.77
C LEU A 17 -33.08 59.12 -4.07
N GLN A 18 -32.27 59.06 -5.15
CA GLN A 18 -31.41 60.13 -5.58
C GLN A 18 -32.24 61.32 -6.07
N GLU A 19 -33.30 61.09 -6.85
CA GLU A 19 -34.21 62.13 -7.35
C GLU A 19 -34.94 62.79 -6.20
N GLU A 20 -35.50 62.04 -5.24
CA GLU A 20 -36.16 62.49 -4.06
C GLU A 20 -35.27 63.33 -3.14
N ASN A 21 -34.00 62.91 -2.94
CA ASN A 21 -32.98 63.68 -2.23
C ASN A 21 -32.63 64.98 -2.95
N ALA A 22 -32.59 65.00 -4.28
CA ALA A 22 -32.32 66.21 -5.05
C ALA A 22 -33.48 67.19 -4.92
N HIS A 23 -34.75 66.72 -4.96
CA HIS A 23 -35.92 67.53 -4.76
C HIS A 23 -35.96 68.15 -3.36
N LEU A 24 -35.73 67.37 -2.31
CA LEU A 24 -35.70 67.89 -0.93
C LEU A 24 -34.58 68.93 -0.71
N ARG A 25 -33.44 68.77 -1.34
CA ARG A 25 -32.36 69.81 -1.29
C ARG A 25 -32.79 71.05 -1.94
N THR A 26 -33.42 70.95 -3.09
CA THR A 26 -33.92 72.20 -3.82
C THR A 26 -34.97 72.92 -2.99
N GLU A 27 -35.87 72.21 -2.41
CA GLU A 27 -36.92 72.74 -1.53
C GLU A 27 -36.33 73.42 -0.27
N LEU A 28 -35.37 72.73 0.39
CA LEU A 28 -34.63 73.25 1.53
C LEU A 28 -33.89 74.50 1.20
N ASP A 29 -33.22 74.58 0.04
CA ASP A 29 -32.50 75.78 -0.39
C ASP A 29 -33.47 76.93 -0.70
N GLN A 30 -34.61 76.70 -1.31
CA GLN A 30 -35.68 77.68 -1.50
C GLN A 30 -36.19 78.21 -0.17
N GLN A 31 -36.46 77.36 0.80
CA GLN A 31 -36.90 77.76 2.15
C GLN A 31 -35.81 78.58 2.88
N ARG A 32 -34.54 78.24 2.72
CA ARG A 32 -33.43 78.98 3.28
C ARG A 32 -33.27 80.38 2.65
N VAL A 33 -33.48 80.53 1.33
CA VAL A 33 -33.52 81.82 0.62
C VAL A 33 -34.65 82.67 1.14
N LEU A 34 -35.84 82.11 1.29
CA LEU A 34 -36.99 82.83 1.84
C LEU A 34 -36.73 83.31 3.29
N MET A 35 -36.13 82.43 4.13
CA MET A 35 -35.73 82.83 5.49
C MET A 35 -34.73 84.00 5.51
N ARG A 36 -33.73 83.99 4.63
CA ARG A 36 -32.76 85.09 4.52
C ARG A 36 -33.41 86.38 4.08
N ALA A 37 -34.31 86.33 3.08
CA ALA A 37 -35.03 87.50 2.60
C ALA A 37 -35.91 88.14 3.70
N LEU A 38 -36.51 87.27 4.59
CA LEU A 38 -37.27 87.77 5.74
C LEU A 38 -36.36 88.39 6.85
N GLN A 39 -35.11 87.94 6.97
CA GLN A 39 -34.16 88.48 7.94
C GLN A 39 -33.52 89.81 7.48
N GLU A 40 -33.34 89.96 6.16
CA GLU A 40 -32.71 91.16 5.58
C GLU A 40 -33.59 92.44 5.51
N ASN A 41 -34.94 92.29 5.69
CA ASN A 41 -35.90 93.39 5.73
C ASN A 41 -36.52 93.56 7.13
N PRO A 42 -35.76 94.13 8.11
CA PRO A 42 -36.27 94.23 9.48
C PRO A 42 -37.22 95.41 9.70
N ASP A 43 -37.35 96.32 8.77
CA ASP A 43 -38.10 97.60 9.01
C ASP A 43 -39.61 97.50 8.86
N ASP A 44 -40.15 96.37 8.34
CA ASP A 44 -41.60 96.20 8.15
C ASP A 44 -42.23 95.28 9.22
N LYS A 45 -41.64 95.20 10.44
CA LYS A 45 -42.07 94.31 11.52
C LYS A 45 -43.21 94.85 12.35
N GLY A 46 -44.33 95.13 11.73
CA GLY A 46 -45.59 95.23 12.41
C GLY A 46 -46.20 93.89 12.70
N GLY A 47 -45.87 93.27 13.84
CA GLY A 47 -46.59 92.22 14.56
C GLY A 47 -46.99 90.91 13.84
N ILE A 48 -46.95 90.83 12.51
CA ILE A 48 -47.49 89.73 11.73
C ILE A 48 -46.37 88.83 11.16
N VAL A 49 -45.12 89.26 11.13
CA VAL A 49 -44.02 88.54 10.46
C VAL A 49 -43.42 87.42 11.31
N GLN A 50 -43.49 87.50 12.65
CA GLN A 50 -42.93 86.51 13.58
C GLN A 50 -43.52 85.14 13.49
N PRO A 51 -44.88 84.97 13.39
CA PRO A 51 -45.48 83.60 13.21
C PRO A 51 -45.08 82.96 11.89
N ALA A 52 -44.86 83.74 10.81
CA ALA A 52 -44.45 83.23 9.50
C ALA A 52 -42.99 82.75 9.52
N GLU A 53 -42.11 83.47 10.23
CA GLU A 53 -40.70 83.13 10.39
C GLU A 53 -40.57 81.83 11.23
N ASP A 54 -41.31 81.68 12.32
CA ASP A 54 -41.28 80.45 13.15
C ASP A 54 -41.86 79.30 12.39
N HIS A 55 -42.88 79.49 11.57
CA HIS A 55 -43.42 78.44 10.70
C HIS A 55 -42.39 77.97 9.66
N LEU A 56 -41.68 78.90 8.98
CA LEU A 56 -40.62 78.55 8.03
C LEU A 56 -39.44 77.83 8.69
N ARG A 57 -39.01 78.33 9.88
CA ARG A 57 -37.97 77.64 10.66
C ARG A 57 -38.36 76.20 11.01
N SER A 58 -39.63 75.98 11.39
CA SER A 58 -40.14 74.61 11.65
C SER A 58 -40.15 73.78 10.38
N GLN A 59 -40.56 74.35 9.22
CA GLN A 59 -40.51 73.65 7.94
C GLN A 59 -39.06 73.27 7.53
N VAL A 60 -38.13 74.20 7.63
CA VAL A 60 -36.67 73.96 7.35
C VAL A 60 -36.14 72.85 8.25
N ALA A 61 -36.42 72.89 9.54
CA ALA A 61 -35.99 71.86 10.48
C ALA A 61 -36.58 70.45 10.14
N SER A 62 -37.86 70.44 9.71
CA SER A 62 -38.52 69.23 9.26
C SER A 62 -37.89 68.64 7.98
N LEU A 63 -37.62 69.49 6.99
CA LEU A 63 -36.98 69.10 5.73
C LEU A 63 -35.54 68.63 5.96
N GLU A 64 -34.76 69.31 6.81
CA GLU A 64 -33.42 68.90 7.19
C GLU A 64 -33.44 67.51 7.87
N LYS A 65 -34.39 67.26 8.75
CA LYS A 65 -34.56 65.94 9.38
C LYS A 65 -34.90 64.86 8.35
N SER A 66 -35.83 65.11 7.43
CA SER A 66 -36.22 64.20 6.36
C SER A 66 -35.04 63.90 5.43
N LEU A 67 -34.32 64.93 5.02
CA LEU A 67 -33.11 64.78 4.18
C LEU A 67 -32.04 63.93 4.87
N ASN A 68 -31.82 64.12 6.17
CA ASN A 68 -30.86 63.32 6.94
C ASN A 68 -31.29 61.83 7.03
N ILE A 69 -32.59 61.54 7.21
CA ILE A 69 -33.10 60.17 7.23
C ILE A 69 -32.87 59.52 5.87
N MET A 70 -33.30 60.13 4.78
CA MET A 70 -33.17 59.59 3.44
C MET A 70 -31.69 59.42 3.02
N THR A 71 -30.85 60.32 3.43
CA THR A 71 -29.40 60.21 3.18
C THR A 71 -28.84 58.95 3.88
N ARG A 72 -29.24 58.71 5.13
CA ARG A 72 -28.80 57.51 5.87
C ARG A 72 -29.35 56.23 5.24
N GLU A 73 -30.62 56.21 4.81
CA GLU A 73 -31.21 55.06 4.14
C GLU A 73 -30.50 54.76 2.81
N ARG A 74 -30.22 55.77 2.00
CA ARG A 74 -29.44 55.61 0.78
C ARG A 74 -28.04 55.03 1.05
N ASP A 75 -27.34 55.57 2.03
CA ASP A 75 -25.97 55.12 2.36
C ASP A 75 -25.99 53.66 2.88
N LYS A 76 -27.03 53.30 3.64
CA LYS A 76 -27.24 51.90 4.06
C LYS A 76 -27.48 50.98 2.87
N MET A 77 -28.33 51.38 1.93
CA MET A 77 -28.62 50.57 0.74
C MET A 77 -27.39 50.45 -0.17
N LEU A 78 -26.56 51.48 -0.28
CA LEU A 78 -25.27 51.40 -1.01
C LEU A 78 -24.33 50.37 -0.37
N THR A 79 -24.20 50.39 0.95
CA THR A 79 -23.35 49.44 1.68
C THR A 79 -23.84 47.99 1.50
N GLU A 80 -25.16 47.79 1.63
CA GLU A 80 -25.78 46.44 1.39
C GLU A 80 -25.56 45.95 -0.06
N HIS A 81 -25.64 46.90 -1.03
CA HIS A 81 -25.38 46.55 -2.44
C HIS A 81 -23.91 46.15 -2.67
N GLU A 82 -22.97 46.89 -2.09
CA GLU A 82 -21.54 46.56 -2.19
C GLU A 82 -21.23 45.21 -1.55
N GLU A 83 -21.78 44.92 -0.37
CA GLU A 83 -21.63 43.61 0.29
C GLU A 83 -22.23 42.45 -0.53
N ASN A 84 -23.43 42.67 -1.10
CA ASN A 84 -24.07 41.68 -1.97
C ASN A 84 -23.25 41.45 -3.25
N SER A 85 -22.74 42.51 -3.87
CA SER A 85 -21.87 42.42 -5.05
C SER A 85 -20.61 41.58 -4.74
N ALA A 86 -19.96 41.86 -3.61
CA ALA A 86 -18.78 41.13 -3.16
C ALA A 86 -19.10 39.64 -2.89
N ASN A 87 -20.28 39.35 -2.33
CA ASN A 87 -20.73 37.98 -2.09
C ASN A 87 -20.99 37.21 -3.41
N VAL A 88 -21.59 37.85 -4.40
CA VAL A 88 -21.79 37.30 -5.73
C VAL A 88 -20.46 36.99 -6.42
N GLU A 89 -19.50 37.89 -6.32
CA GLU A 89 -18.16 37.68 -6.88
C GLU A 89 -17.48 36.47 -6.21
N ARG A 90 -17.58 36.37 -4.87
CA ARG A 90 -17.06 35.19 -4.13
C ARG A 90 -17.74 33.93 -4.58
N ALA A 91 -19.07 33.93 -4.71
CA ALA A 91 -19.84 32.77 -5.16
C ALA A 91 -19.43 32.32 -6.58
N ASN A 92 -19.21 33.25 -7.49
CA ASN A 92 -18.73 32.97 -8.84
C ASN A 92 -17.30 32.36 -8.82
N LYS A 93 -16.39 32.90 -8.03
CA LYS A 93 -15.05 32.33 -7.83
C LYS A 93 -15.09 30.90 -7.29
N TYR A 94 -16.00 30.60 -6.34
CA TYR A 94 -16.22 29.24 -5.86
C TYR A 94 -16.78 28.32 -6.94
N LYS A 95 -17.74 28.79 -7.71
CA LYS A 95 -18.35 28.05 -8.82
C LYS A 95 -17.30 27.67 -9.88
N ASP A 96 -16.42 28.60 -10.21
CA ASP A 96 -15.35 28.34 -11.21
C ASP A 96 -14.30 27.36 -10.67
N LYS A 97 -13.90 27.50 -9.39
CA LYS A 97 -13.04 26.51 -8.73
C LYS A 97 -13.67 25.13 -8.69
N TYR A 98 -14.97 25.05 -8.39
CA TYR A 98 -15.69 23.79 -8.38
C TYR A 98 -15.77 23.13 -9.77
N ARG A 99 -15.99 23.93 -10.82
CA ARG A 99 -15.96 23.46 -12.21
C ARG A 99 -14.59 22.90 -12.57
N SER A 100 -13.53 23.65 -12.30
CA SER A 100 -12.15 23.22 -12.54
C SER A 100 -11.82 21.92 -11.81
N PHE A 101 -12.15 21.84 -10.52
CA PHE A 101 -11.97 20.62 -9.72
C PHE A 101 -12.76 19.43 -10.27
N LYS A 102 -14.00 19.65 -10.70
CA LYS A 102 -14.82 18.61 -11.30
C LYS A 102 -14.22 18.09 -12.62
N GLU A 103 -13.73 18.96 -13.47
CA GLU A 103 -13.07 18.60 -14.73
C GLU A 103 -11.78 17.82 -14.48
N GLU A 104 -10.96 18.22 -13.53
CA GLU A 104 -9.73 17.52 -13.14
C GLU A 104 -10.04 16.15 -12.56
N SER A 105 -11.06 16.05 -11.71
CA SER A 105 -11.52 14.78 -11.14
C SER A 105 -12.01 13.82 -12.23
N LEU A 106 -12.76 14.30 -13.23
CA LEU A 106 -13.20 13.49 -14.36
C LEU A 106 -12.02 12.99 -15.20
N LYS A 107 -11.04 13.84 -15.50
CA LYS A 107 -9.81 13.44 -16.19
C LYS A 107 -9.03 12.36 -15.41
N SER A 108 -8.94 12.52 -14.08
CA SER A 108 -8.29 11.53 -13.22
C SER A 108 -9.04 10.20 -13.20
N LEU A 109 -10.36 10.22 -13.17
CA LEU A 109 -11.19 9.02 -13.26
C LEU A 109 -11.02 8.29 -14.59
N ASP A 110 -10.98 9.01 -15.70
CA ASP A 110 -10.78 8.42 -17.03
C ASP A 110 -9.36 7.82 -17.17
N ALA A 111 -8.35 8.48 -16.62
CA ALA A 111 -7.00 7.93 -16.54
C ALA A 111 -6.93 6.65 -15.69
N LEU A 112 -7.63 6.61 -14.55
CA LEU A 112 -7.73 5.41 -13.71
C LEU A 112 -8.46 4.28 -14.44
N ARG A 113 -9.56 4.56 -15.13
CA ARG A 113 -10.27 3.56 -15.95
C ARG A 113 -9.37 2.98 -17.03
N GLY A 114 -8.58 3.83 -17.72
CA GLY A 114 -7.61 3.37 -18.70
C GLY A 114 -6.52 2.47 -18.10
N ASN A 115 -6.05 2.78 -16.90
CA ASN A 115 -5.08 1.95 -16.19
C ASN A 115 -5.68 0.61 -15.73
N VAL A 116 -6.91 0.61 -15.22
CA VAL A 116 -7.62 -0.63 -14.87
C VAL A 116 -7.78 -1.53 -16.08
N ALA A 117 -8.25 -1.00 -17.21
CA ALA A 117 -8.39 -1.78 -18.45
C ALA A 117 -7.05 -2.39 -18.94
N LYS A 118 -5.93 -1.65 -18.79
CA LYS A 118 -4.60 -2.19 -19.11
C LYS A 118 -4.19 -3.34 -18.17
N VAL A 119 -4.42 -3.20 -16.89
CA VAL A 119 -4.11 -4.24 -15.90
C VAL A 119 -4.99 -5.47 -16.11
N GLU A 120 -6.27 -5.29 -16.43
CA GLU A 120 -7.17 -6.40 -16.78
C GLU A 120 -6.70 -7.14 -18.02
N ALA A 121 -6.33 -6.42 -19.08
CA ALA A 121 -5.79 -7.04 -20.30
C ALA A 121 -4.47 -7.79 -20.03
N GLN A 122 -3.58 -7.26 -19.21
CA GLN A 122 -2.36 -7.95 -18.79
C GLN A 122 -2.65 -9.21 -17.98
N ARG A 123 -3.62 -9.13 -17.04
CA ARG A 123 -4.09 -10.27 -16.26
C ARG A 123 -4.62 -11.38 -17.17
N ASP A 124 -5.48 -11.03 -18.12
CA ASP A 124 -6.13 -11.99 -19.01
C ASP A 124 -5.12 -12.64 -19.97
N ALA A 125 -4.14 -11.88 -20.46
CA ALA A 125 -3.02 -12.40 -21.24
C ALA A 125 -2.18 -13.39 -20.42
N ALA A 126 -1.83 -13.04 -19.16
CA ALA A 126 -1.08 -13.91 -18.27
C ALA A 126 -1.87 -15.19 -17.90
N LEU A 127 -3.20 -15.08 -17.70
CA LEU A 127 -4.06 -16.23 -17.46
C LEU A 127 -4.13 -17.15 -18.69
N SER A 128 -4.22 -16.60 -19.89
CA SER A 128 -4.19 -17.37 -21.14
C SER A 128 -2.86 -18.10 -21.32
N GLU A 129 -1.75 -17.44 -21.07
CA GLU A 129 -0.40 -18.04 -21.12
C GLU A 129 -0.25 -19.14 -20.06
N ALA A 130 -0.71 -18.91 -18.85
CA ALA A 130 -0.72 -19.91 -17.76
C ALA A 130 -1.61 -21.12 -18.11
N GLN A 131 -2.74 -20.92 -18.77
CA GLN A 131 -3.60 -21.99 -19.26
C GLN A 131 -2.93 -22.81 -20.36
N GLN A 132 -2.29 -22.18 -21.33
CA GLN A 132 -1.54 -22.86 -22.39
C GLN A 132 -0.37 -23.68 -21.83
N LEU A 133 0.37 -23.12 -20.84
CA LEU A 133 1.42 -23.86 -20.14
C LEU A 133 0.85 -25.03 -19.31
N THR A 134 -0.31 -24.88 -18.72
CA THR A 134 -0.97 -25.93 -17.92
C THR A 134 -1.53 -27.04 -18.80
N GLU A 135 -1.96 -26.75 -20.02
CA GLU A 135 -2.43 -27.74 -20.99
C GLU A 135 -1.29 -28.53 -21.62
N SER A 136 -0.11 -27.90 -21.79
CA SER A 136 1.09 -28.55 -22.35
C SER A 136 1.79 -29.49 -21.37
N VAL A 137 1.60 -29.28 -20.06
CA VAL A 137 2.13 -30.16 -19.01
C VAL A 137 1.06 -31.19 -18.66
N ALA A 138 1.33 -32.46 -18.85
CA ALA A 138 0.47 -33.55 -18.39
C ALA A 138 0.04 -33.27 -16.94
N LYS A 139 -1.26 -33.07 -16.70
CA LYS A 139 -1.80 -32.63 -15.40
C LYS A 139 -1.28 -33.56 -14.30
N PHE A 140 -0.33 -33.08 -13.50
CA PHE A 140 0.22 -33.86 -12.40
C PHE A 140 -0.90 -34.37 -11.51
N ASN A 141 -0.93 -35.68 -11.34
CA ASN A 141 -1.91 -36.37 -10.48
C ASN A 141 -1.18 -36.89 -9.22
N PRO A 142 -1.30 -36.23 -8.08
CA PRO A 142 -0.62 -36.66 -6.85
C PRO A 142 -0.97 -38.07 -6.40
N LYS A 143 -2.20 -38.54 -6.65
CA LYS A 143 -2.62 -39.92 -6.30
C LYS A 143 -1.91 -40.93 -7.17
N ALA A 144 -1.92 -40.76 -8.49
CA ALA A 144 -1.21 -41.64 -9.42
C ALA A 144 0.31 -41.62 -9.16
N PHE A 145 0.86 -40.45 -8.82
CA PHE A 145 2.28 -40.28 -8.44
C PHE A 145 2.62 -41.11 -7.19
N ILE A 146 1.78 -41.09 -6.17
CA ILE A 146 1.97 -41.87 -4.94
C ILE A 146 1.85 -43.36 -5.22
N GLU A 147 0.85 -43.75 -5.98
CA GLU A 147 0.62 -45.16 -6.34
C GLU A 147 1.77 -45.74 -7.20
N GLY A 148 2.27 -44.92 -8.17
CA GLY A 148 3.41 -45.27 -9.00
C GLY A 148 4.72 -45.44 -8.22
N ALA A 149 4.92 -44.65 -7.17
CA ALA A 149 6.13 -44.70 -6.34
C ALA A 149 6.30 -46.05 -5.58
N PHE A 150 5.23 -46.79 -5.35
CA PHE A 150 5.28 -48.12 -4.73
C PHE A 150 5.57 -49.24 -5.73
N ASN A 151 5.37 -48.99 -7.01
CA ASN A 151 5.58 -49.94 -8.09
C ASN A 151 6.92 -49.71 -8.80
N ASP A 152 7.63 -48.64 -8.48
CA ASP A 152 8.91 -48.30 -9.12
C ASP A 152 10.03 -49.18 -8.51
N ASP A 153 10.63 -50.05 -9.33
CA ASP A 153 11.76 -50.90 -8.90
C ASP A 153 12.93 -50.02 -8.46
N ALA A 154 13.34 -50.27 -7.25
CA ALA A 154 14.24 -49.39 -6.55
C ALA A 154 15.55 -49.13 -7.27
N TYR A 155 15.91 -47.88 -7.53
CA TYR A 155 17.31 -47.50 -7.68
C TYR A 155 18.08 -48.06 -6.48
N PRO A 156 19.21 -48.73 -6.67
CA PRO A 156 20.00 -49.27 -5.58
C PRO A 156 20.29 -48.13 -4.58
N GLN A 157 19.85 -48.33 -3.34
CA GLN A 157 20.14 -47.39 -2.27
C GLN A 157 21.62 -47.49 -1.92
N ASP A 158 22.40 -46.63 -2.48
CA ASP A 158 23.79 -46.44 -2.07
C ASP A 158 23.77 -45.95 -0.62
N ALA A 159 24.37 -46.72 0.30
CA ALA A 159 24.45 -46.37 1.73
C ALA A 159 25.15 -45.02 1.93
N THR A 160 25.93 -44.56 0.95
CA THR A 160 26.61 -43.28 0.91
C THR A 160 25.64 -42.09 0.80
N THR A 161 24.46 -42.25 0.18
CA THR A 161 23.45 -41.17 0.04
C THR A 161 22.87 -40.69 1.37
N ARG A 162 23.02 -41.48 2.42
CA ARG A 162 22.44 -41.15 3.73
C ARG A 162 23.39 -40.40 4.67
N ARG A 163 24.64 -40.24 4.31
CA ARG A 163 25.59 -39.51 5.17
C ARG A 163 25.31 -38.02 5.17
N ALA A 164 25.22 -37.46 6.37
CA ALA A 164 25.15 -36.03 6.54
C ALA A 164 26.53 -35.41 6.21
N PHE A 165 26.53 -34.37 5.38
CA PHE A 165 27.74 -33.64 5.02
C PHE A 165 27.84 -32.26 5.73
N LEU A 166 26.73 -31.75 6.20
CA LEU A 166 26.67 -30.43 6.86
C LEU A 166 25.67 -30.46 8.02
N LYS A 167 26.12 -29.98 9.19
CA LYS A 167 25.23 -29.76 10.35
C LYS A 167 24.99 -28.26 10.49
N SER A 168 23.91 -27.77 9.92
CA SER A 168 23.57 -26.33 9.92
C SER A 168 22.05 -26.12 9.76
N LYS A 169 21.57 -24.98 10.18
CA LYS A 169 20.19 -24.53 9.91
C LYS A 169 19.99 -24.18 8.43
N GLU A 170 21.00 -23.57 7.82
CA GLU A 170 20.99 -23.16 6.41
C GLU A 170 22.02 -23.96 5.63
N MET A 171 21.67 -24.33 4.40
CA MET A 171 22.60 -24.96 3.50
C MET A 171 23.49 -23.92 2.83
N LYS A 172 24.79 -23.98 3.09
CA LYS A 172 25.80 -23.19 2.39
C LYS A 172 26.81 -24.15 1.78
N LEU A 173 26.78 -24.30 0.47
CA LEU A 173 27.75 -25.13 -0.25
C LEU A 173 29.07 -24.37 -0.41
N PRO A 174 30.21 -25.04 -0.15
CA PRO A 174 31.51 -24.48 -0.46
C PRO A 174 31.68 -24.22 -1.97
N LYS A 175 32.44 -23.18 -2.34
CA LYS A 175 32.61 -22.80 -3.75
C LYS A 175 33.21 -23.93 -4.62
N ASN A 176 34.07 -24.75 -4.06
CA ASN A 176 34.62 -25.92 -4.73
C ASN A 176 33.60 -27.04 -5.00
N VAL A 177 32.51 -27.08 -4.25
CA VAL A 177 31.40 -28.04 -4.42
C VAL A 177 30.37 -27.55 -5.44
N VAL A 178 30.10 -26.26 -5.50
CA VAL A 178 29.12 -25.67 -6.41
C VAL A 178 29.35 -26.02 -7.87
N LYS A 179 30.62 -26.15 -8.28
CA LYS A 179 30.98 -26.54 -9.66
C LYS A 179 30.54 -27.95 -10.09
N PHE A 180 30.20 -28.81 -9.13
CA PHE A 180 29.72 -30.18 -9.40
C PHE A 180 28.19 -30.27 -9.46
N LEU A 181 27.45 -29.16 -9.16
CA LEU A 181 26.00 -29.18 -9.27
C LEU A 181 25.55 -29.41 -10.72
N THR A 182 24.54 -30.24 -10.87
CA THR A 182 23.88 -30.48 -12.17
C THR A 182 23.22 -29.22 -12.71
N TYR A 183 22.77 -28.33 -11.79
CA TYR A 183 22.18 -27.05 -12.10
C TYR A 183 22.55 -26.01 -11.05
N GLU A 184 22.65 -24.72 -11.42
CA GLU A 184 23.12 -23.64 -10.54
C GLU A 184 22.38 -23.54 -9.20
N VAL A 185 21.09 -23.84 -9.21
CA VAL A 185 20.24 -23.76 -8.01
C VAL A 185 19.74 -25.15 -7.64
N PRO A 186 20.26 -25.77 -6.58
CA PRO A 186 19.81 -27.07 -6.12
C PRO A 186 18.43 -27.01 -5.44
N LEU A 187 17.74 -28.13 -5.42
CA LEU A 187 16.52 -28.30 -4.63
C LEU A 187 16.87 -28.47 -3.14
N GLN A 188 16.25 -27.65 -2.29
CA GLN A 188 16.50 -27.66 -0.86
C GLN A 188 15.19 -27.87 -0.10
N PHE A 189 15.08 -28.96 0.64
CA PHE A 189 13.91 -29.25 1.43
C PHE A 189 14.27 -29.56 2.89
N HIS A 190 13.44 -29.07 3.81
CA HIS A 190 13.45 -29.49 5.20
C HIS A 190 12.41 -30.61 5.43
N ASN A 191 12.58 -31.37 6.50
CA ASN A 191 11.68 -32.47 6.86
C ASN A 191 10.20 -32.08 7.00
N THR A 192 9.92 -30.80 7.22
CA THR A 192 8.57 -30.24 7.27
C THR A 192 8.01 -29.86 5.90
N HIS A 193 8.84 -29.82 4.84
CA HIS A 193 8.44 -29.36 3.51
C HIS A 193 7.96 -30.48 2.58
N GLY A 194 8.03 -31.70 2.98
CA GLY A 194 7.58 -32.79 2.14
C GLY A 194 7.90 -34.18 2.73
N VAL A 195 7.53 -35.18 2.00
CA VAL A 195 7.64 -36.56 2.40
C VAL A 195 8.24 -37.45 1.32
N TRP A 196 9.00 -38.44 1.74
CA TRP A 196 9.47 -39.51 0.89
C TRP A 196 8.36 -40.54 0.70
N ILE A 197 8.12 -40.93 -0.55
CA ILE A 197 7.11 -41.90 -0.92
C ILE A 197 7.82 -43.14 -1.40
N GLY A 198 7.28 -44.30 -1.01
CA GLY A 198 7.87 -45.59 -1.32
C GLY A 198 9.06 -45.98 -0.42
N PRO A 199 9.49 -47.26 -0.47
CA PRO A 199 10.51 -47.78 0.41
C PRO A 199 11.92 -47.26 0.07
N SER A 200 12.16 -46.86 -1.17
CA SER A 200 13.46 -46.53 -1.73
C SER A 200 13.83 -45.07 -1.76
N SER A 201 12.96 -44.17 -1.27
CA SER A 201 13.14 -42.71 -1.35
C SER A 201 13.38 -42.20 -2.79
N THR A 202 12.80 -42.90 -3.77
CA THR A 202 12.89 -42.51 -5.19
C THR A 202 11.95 -41.37 -5.55
N HIS A 203 10.85 -41.24 -4.80
CA HIS A 203 9.85 -40.24 -5.02
C HIS A 203 9.76 -39.31 -3.80
N PHE A 204 9.72 -38.01 -4.06
CA PHE A 204 9.57 -36.99 -3.04
C PHE A 204 8.34 -36.11 -3.36
N LEU A 205 7.41 -36.00 -2.44
CA LEU A 205 6.28 -35.10 -2.53
C LEU A 205 6.54 -33.87 -1.65
N ALA A 206 6.81 -32.75 -2.28
CA ALA A 206 6.92 -31.49 -1.57
C ALA A 206 5.52 -30.91 -1.31
N VAL A 207 5.37 -30.33 -0.13
CA VAL A 207 4.10 -29.74 0.34
C VAL A 207 4.37 -28.32 0.80
N SER A 208 3.77 -27.34 0.13
CA SER A 208 3.95 -25.94 0.43
C SER A 208 2.61 -25.18 0.48
N PRO A 209 2.51 -24.08 1.24
CA PRO A 209 1.36 -23.18 1.16
C PRO A 209 1.34 -22.51 -0.21
N VAL A 210 0.15 -22.30 -0.80
CA VAL A 210 0.01 -21.48 -2.02
C VAL A 210 0.11 -19.99 -1.69
N TYR A 211 -0.38 -19.61 -0.52
CA TYR A 211 -0.35 -18.23 -0.03
C TYR A 211 0.33 -18.11 1.32
N VAL A 212 1.02 -17.01 1.53
CA VAL A 212 1.65 -16.65 2.81
C VAL A 212 1.02 -15.38 3.35
N TYR A 213 0.60 -15.42 4.61
CA TYR A 213 0.16 -14.24 5.33
C TYR A 213 1.37 -13.42 5.77
N ASP A 214 1.45 -12.17 5.28
CA ASP A 214 2.46 -11.20 5.68
C ASP A 214 1.79 -10.12 6.55
N PRO A 215 2.19 -9.98 7.82
CA PRO A 215 1.61 -8.98 8.71
C PRO A 215 1.91 -7.54 8.28
N LYS A 216 2.79 -7.34 7.30
CA LYS A 216 3.19 -6.02 6.77
C LYS A 216 2.84 -5.85 5.28
N ALA A 217 1.96 -6.67 4.72
CA ALA A 217 1.71 -6.71 3.28
C ALA A 217 1.25 -5.38 2.68
N PHE A 218 0.39 -4.64 3.39
CA PHE A 218 -0.26 -3.42 2.90
C PHE A 218 0.08 -2.17 3.73
N GLY A 219 1.17 -2.20 4.49
CA GLY A 219 1.57 -1.08 5.34
C GLY A 219 1.83 -1.49 6.78
N ARG A 220 2.02 -0.48 7.67
CA ARG A 220 2.42 -0.75 9.06
C ARG A 220 1.34 -1.44 9.91
N SER A 221 0.08 -1.39 9.50
CA SER A 221 -1.07 -1.89 10.29
C SER A 221 -1.93 -2.93 9.57
N GLU A 222 -1.70 -3.20 8.29
CA GLU A 222 -2.56 -4.08 7.49
C GLU A 222 -1.80 -5.30 7.00
N GLY A 223 -2.12 -6.45 7.58
CA GLY A 223 -1.62 -7.74 7.11
C GLY A 223 -2.46 -8.28 5.95
N GLY A 224 -1.87 -9.13 5.11
CA GLY A 224 -2.59 -9.74 4.00
C GLY A 224 -1.91 -10.98 3.45
N PHE A 225 -2.62 -11.67 2.56
CA PHE A 225 -2.09 -12.85 1.88
C PHE A 225 -1.36 -12.45 0.60
N ARG A 226 -0.22 -13.08 0.38
CA ARG A 226 0.57 -12.99 -0.86
C ARG A 226 0.86 -14.37 -1.41
N PRO A 227 1.04 -14.55 -2.72
CA PRO A 227 1.55 -15.80 -3.27
C PRO A 227 2.86 -16.20 -2.61
N PHE A 228 3.07 -17.49 -2.42
CA PHE A 228 4.31 -18.02 -1.84
C PHE A 228 5.43 -18.00 -2.89
N GLU A 229 6.34 -17.03 -2.78
CA GLU A 229 7.37 -16.73 -3.79
C GLU A 229 8.32 -17.91 -4.12
N GLN A 230 8.53 -18.84 -3.18
CA GLN A 230 9.40 -20.00 -3.43
C GLN A 230 8.90 -20.91 -4.55
N ASP A 231 7.60 -20.87 -4.86
CA ASP A 231 7.01 -21.76 -5.86
C ASP A 231 7.04 -21.18 -7.28
N ASN A 232 7.12 -19.86 -7.45
CA ASN A 232 7.16 -19.22 -8.78
C ASN A 232 8.38 -19.64 -9.61
N ASN A 233 9.51 -19.96 -8.95
CA ASN A 233 10.71 -20.44 -9.64
C ASN A 233 10.67 -21.94 -9.99
N ARG A 234 9.66 -22.70 -9.53
CA ARG A 234 9.58 -24.14 -9.79
C ARG A 234 8.88 -24.49 -11.09
N GLU A 235 7.91 -23.69 -11.50
CA GLU A 235 7.17 -23.89 -12.74
C GLU A 235 8.03 -23.62 -13.98
N GLU A 236 8.97 -22.69 -13.92
CA GLU A 236 9.95 -22.45 -14.99
C GLU A 236 10.92 -23.61 -15.24
N HIS A 237 10.88 -24.64 -14.37
CA HIS A 237 11.84 -25.73 -14.35
C HIS A 237 11.22 -27.11 -14.58
N VAL A 238 10.03 -27.15 -15.17
CA VAL A 238 9.42 -28.40 -15.63
C VAL A 238 10.38 -29.09 -16.59
N ASN A 239 10.60 -30.38 -16.38
CA ASN A 239 11.54 -31.24 -17.12
C ASN A 239 13.04 -30.93 -16.90
N ARG A 240 13.42 -30.13 -15.88
CA ARG A 240 14.82 -29.95 -15.52
C ARG A 240 15.19 -30.82 -14.33
N SER A 241 16.26 -31.55 -14.48
CA SER A 241 16.84 -32.36 -13.40
C SER A 241 17.73 -31.50 -12.50
N ARG A 242 17.61 -31.66 -11.18
CA ARG A 242 18.38 -30.92 -10.18
C ARG A 242 18.84 -31.81 -9.05
N ASP A 243 19.96 -31.40 -8.46
CA ASP A 243 20.47 -32.03 -7.24
C ASP A 243 19.56 -31.70 -6.06
N LEU A 244 19.09 -32.73 -5.35
CA LEU A 244 18.18 -32.60 -4.20
C LEU A 244 18.95 -32.78 -2.89
N PHE A 245 18.82 -31.76 -2.05
CA PHE A 245 19.34 -31.74 -0.68
C PHE A 245 18.19 -31.72 0.32
N TYR A 246 18.31 -32.59 1.32
CA TYR A 246 17.28 -32.73 2.34
C TYR A 246 17.86 -32.55 3.74
N CYS A 247 17.21 -31.71 4.53
CA CYS A 247 17.58 -31.41 5.91
C CYS A 247 16.63 -32.10 6.89
N LYS A 248 17.20 -32.96 7.74
CA LYS A 248 16.50 -33.54 8.90
C LYS A 248 17.35 -33.30 10.14
N ASP A 249 16.76 -32.78 11.20
CA ASP A 249 17.42 -32.49 12.49
C ASP A 249 18.70 -31.64 12.33
N ARG A 250 18.62 -30.61 11.46
CA ARG A 250 19.76 -29.74 11.07
C ARG A 250 20.90 -30.45 10.35
N HIS A 251 20.68 -31.70 9.90
CA HIS A 251 21.68 -32.42 9.11
C HIS A 251 21.26 -32.46 7.66
N TRP A 252 22.05 -31.84 6.79
CA TRP A 252 21.87 -31.86 5.35
C TRP A 252 22.46 -33.12 4.73
N ARG A 253 21.68 -33.72 3.83
CA ARG A 253 22.06 -34.94 3.08
C ARG A 253 21.79 -34.71 1.61
N TYR A 254 22.65 -35.22 0.77
CA TYR A 254 22.44 -35.25 -0.66
C TYR A 254 21.68 -36.53 -1.03
N HIS A 255 20.60 -36.40 -1.80
CA HIS A 255 19.73 -37.50 -2.16
C HIS A 255 19.79 -37.91 -3.63
N GLY A 256 20.51 -37.18 -4.47
CA GLY A 256 20.67 -37.45 -5.89
C GLY A 256 20.06 -36.40 -6.80
N ILE A 257 19.92 -36.75 -8.07
CA ILE A 257 19.36 -35.90 -9.11
C ILE A 257 17.86 -36.24 -9.24
N TYR A 258 17.00 -35.19 -9.16
CA TYR A 258 15.56 -35.33 -9.22
C TYR A 258 14.98 -34.51 -10.37
N GLU A 259 14.00 -35.09 -11.04
CA GLU A 259 13.17 -34.46 -12.04
C GLU A 259 11.86 -33.98 -11.40
N TYR A 260 11.44 -32.77 -11.73
CA TYR A 260 10.15 -32.25 -11.35
C TYR A 260 9.07 -32.73 -12.31
N LEU A 261 8.04 -33.41 -11.79
CA LEU A 261 6.96 -34.01 -12.56
C LEU A 261 5.70 -33.13 -12.65
N GLY A 262 5.65 -32.07 -11.88
CA GLY A 262 4.52 -31.17 -11.85
C GLY A 262 4.00 -30.90 -10.45
N SER A 263 2.99 -30.02 -10.36
CA SER A 263 2.32 -29.67 -9.11
C SER A 263 0.80 -29.63 -9.27
N LYS A 264 0.11 -29.75 -8.14
CA LYS A 264 -1.34 -29.57 -8.04
C LYS A 264 -1.70 -28.92 -6.72
N ASP A 265 -2.59 -27.94 -6.80
CA ASP A 265 -3.15 -27.29 -5.62
C ASP A 265 -4.33 -28.11 -5.11
N LEU A 266 -4.30 -28.46 -3.83
CA LEU A 266 -5.26 -29.33 -3.16
C LEU A 266 -5.73 -28.67 -1.86
N THR A 267 -6.94 -29.01 -1.41
CA THR A 267 -7.35 -28.68 -0.05
C THR A 267 -6.62 -29.53 0.97
N LEU A 268 -6.55 -29.10 2.22
CA LEU A 268 -5.97 -29.90 3.31
C LEU A 268 -6.68 -31.26 3.46
N LYS A 269 -7.99 -31.30 3.20
CA LYS A 269 -8.80 -32.52 3.22
C LYS A 269 -8.37 -33.47 2.12
N ASP A 270 -8.17 -32.97 0.89
CA ASP A 270 -7.75 -33.80 -0.24
C ASP A 270 -6.35 -34.38 0.00
N VAL A 271 -5.41 -33.55 0.49
CA VAL A 271 -4.06 -34.00 0.82
C VAL A 271 -4.07 -35.09 1.90
N ARG A 272 -4.93 -34.98 2.92
CA ARG A 272 -5.11 -36.01 3.92
C ARG A 272 -5.72 -37.31 3.35
N ASN A 273 -6.61 -37.19 2.39
CA ASN A 273 -7.22 -38.30 1.70
C ASN A 273 -6.27 -39.01 0.73
N LEU A 274 -5.23 -38.38 0.24
CA LEU A 274 -4.15 -39.04 -0.50
C LEU A 274 -3.41 -40.06 0.38
N ASN A 275 -3.73 -40.06 1.67
CA ASN A 275 -2.83 -40.59 2.66
C ASN A 275 -3.30 -41.87 3.30
N ARG A 276 -2.75 -42.94 2.82
CA ARG A 276 -2.45 -44.12 3.67
C ARG A 276 -1.10 -43.94 4.42
N LEU A 277 -0.39 -42.83 4.24
CA LEU A 277 0.97 -42.60 4.74
C LEU A 277 0.94 -41.58 5.89
N HIS A 278 1.17 -42.06 7.11
CA HIS A 278 1.29 -41.22 8.31
C HIS A 278 2.26 -39.99 8.13
N SER A 279 3.25 -40.13 7.27
CA SER A 279 4.25 -39.10 6.96
C SER A 279 3.68 -37.85 6.30
N VAL A 280 2.60 -37.94 5.51
CA VAL A 280 1.95 -36.76 4.90
C VAL A 280 1.22 -35.95 5.97
N SER A 281 0.64 -36.60 6.98
CA SER A 281 0.01 -35.90 8.11
C SER A 281 1.02 -35.00 8.86
N ILE A 282 2.28 -35.45 8.99
CA ILE A 282 3.35 -34.66 9.61
C ILE A 282 3.68 -33.43 8.75
N ALA A 283 3.86 -33.59 7.43
CA ALA A 283 4.21 -32.51 6.53
C ALA A 283 3.09 -31.45 6.40
N THR A 284 1.83 -31.85 6.64
CA THR A 284 0.67 -30.91 6.60
C THR A 284 0.29 -30.35 7.96
N GLY A 285 0.76 -30.93 9.06
CA GLY A 285 0.39 -30.54 10.43
C GLY A 285 0.64 -29.09 10.73
N ASP A 286 1.79 -28.59 10.30
CA ASP A 286 2.25 -27.22 10.56
C ASP A 286 2.09 -26.28 9.36
N ILE A 287 1.33 -26.66 8.33
CA ILE A 287 1.16 -25.86 7.11
C ILE A 287 0.66 -24.46 7.43
N HIS A 288 -0.24 -24.30 8.39
CA HIS A 288 -0.79 -23.03 8.81
C HIS A 288 0.28 -22.10 9.45
N ILE A 289 1.30 -22.68 10.11
CA ILE A 289 2.42 -21.91 10.68
C ILE A 289 3.38 -21.51 9.56
N ARG A 290 3.67 -22.40 8.62
CA ARG A 290 4.54 -22.15 7.46
C ARG A 290 3.95 -21.12 6.49
N SER A 291 2.62 -20.97 6.49
CA SER A 291 1.93 -19.95 5.72
C SER A 291 1.91 -18.56 6.39
N ILE A 292 2.70 -18.34 7.43
CA ILE A 292 2.81 -17.05 8.11
C ILE A 292 4.25 -16.58 8.05
N ARG A 293 4.46 -15.42 7.44
CA ARG A 293 5.74 -14.73 7.48
C ARG A 293 5.93 -14.10 8.86
N SER A 294 7.01 -14.43 9.55
CA SER A 294 7.27 -13.95 10.93
C SER A 294 6.14 -14.32 11.91
N PRO A 295 5.92 -15.62 12.19
CA PRO A 295 4.79 -16.08 13.01
C PRO A 295 4.78 -15.50 14.43
N ASP A 296 5.94 -15.10 14.96
CA ASP A 296 6.05 -14.50 16.30
C ASP A 296 5.43 -13.09 16.36
N MET A 297 5.28 -12.42 15.21
CA MET A 297 4.66 -11.10 15.11
C MET A 297 3.14 -11.15 14.89
N VAL A 298 2.56 -12.35 14.74
CA VAL A 298 1.14 -12.52 14.40
C VAL A 298 0.35 -12.94 15.63
N ALA A 299 -0.74 -12.23 15.89
CA ALA A 299 -1.62 -12.51 17.03
C ALA A 299 -2.22 -13.93 16.98
N PRO A 300 -2.46 -14.58 18.15
CA PRO A 300 -2.96 -15.96 18.19
C PRO A 300 -4.30 -16.17 17.50
N ASN A 301 -5.20 -15.18 17.51
CA ASN A 301 -6.49 -15.23 16.82
C ASN A 301 -6.32 -15.32 15.29
N ILE A 302 -5.36 -14.59 14.72
CA ILE A 302 -5.05 -14.66 13.28
C ILE A 302 -4.48 -16.03 12.91
N LYS A 303 -3.56 -16.57 13.73
CA LYS A 303 -3.04 -17.95 13.54
C LYS A 303 -4.17 -18.97 13.55
N LYS A 304 -5.12 -18.82 14.49
CA LYS A 304 -6.30 -19.69 14.58
C LYS A 304 -7.20 -19.53 13.36
N MET A 305 -7.44 -18.32 12.89
CA MET A 305 -8.20 -18.03 11.68
C MET A 305 -7.56 -18.71 10.46
N ILE A 306 -6.26 -18.56 10.25
CA ILE A 306 -5.53 -19.17 9.12
C ILE A 306 -5.65 -20.71 9.20
N LYS A 307 -5.56 -21.31 10.39
CA LYS A 307 -5.76 -22.73 10.60
C LYS A 307 -7.17 -23.18 10.16
N HIS A 308 -8.20 -22.41 10.51
CA HIS A 308 -9.57 -22.70 10.06
C HIS A 308 -9.71 -22.57 8.54
N MET A 309 -9.13 -21.54 7.93
CA MET A 309 -9.16 -21.36 6.47
C MET A 309 -8.59 -22.58 5.72
N TYR A 310 -7.54 -23.22 6.24
CA TYR A 310 -7.04 -24.49 5.68
C TYR A 310 -8.02 -25.65 5.92
N SER A 311 -8.61 -25.74 7.12
CA SER A 311 -9.56 -26.81 7.46
C SER A 311 -10.83 -26.73 6.61
N ASP A 312 -11.28 -25.51 6.31
CA ASP A 312 -12.49 -25.22 5.54
C ASP A 312 -12.23 -25.23 4.01
N GLY A 313 -10.97 -25.43 3.59
CA GLY A 313 -10.60 -25.50 2.17
C GLY A 313 -10.53 -24.15 1.46
N VAL A 314 -10.58 -23.03 2.19
CA VAL A 314 -10.40 -21.67 1.65
C VAL A 314 -8.96 -21.45 1.19
N LEU A 315 -7.99 -21.90 1.98
CA LEU A 315 -6.58 -21.92 1.61
C LEU A 315 -6.18 -23.31 1.10
N THR A 316 -5.42 -23.31 0.01
CA THR A 316 -4.94 -24.52 -0.66
C THR A 316 -3.47 -24.77 -0.38
N ILE A 317 -3.08 -26.00 -0.62
CA ILE A 317 -1.74 -26.54 -0.43
C ILE A 317 -1.24 -26.99 -1.78
N ARG A 318 -0.06 -26.57 -2.20
CA ARG A 318 0.59 -27.05 -3.40
C ARG A 318 1.36 -28.34 -3.11
N CYS A 319 1.02 -29.38 -3.84
CA CYS A 319 1.70 -30.66 -3.83
C CYS A 319 2.54 -30.78 -5.10
N SER A 320 3.86 -30.84 -4.96
CA SER A 320 4.81 -30.94 -6.07
C SER A 320 5.53 -32.29 -6.04
N GLY A 321 5.49 -33.03 -7.15
CA GLY A 321 6.11 -34.36 -7.29
C GLY A 321 7.52 -34.28 -7.87
N PHE A 322 8.44 -35.01 -7.25
CA PHE A 322 9.82 -35.16 -7.70
C PHE A 322 10.19 -36.62 -7.76
N ARG A 323 10.76 -37.06 -8.89
CA ARG A 323 11.22 -38.44 -9.11
C ARG A 323 12.76 -38.44 -9.25
N ARG A 324 13.41 -39.35 -8.58
CA ARG A 324 14.86 -39.56 -8.71
C ARG A 324 15.16 -40.19 -10.06
N ILE A 325 16.07 -39.56 -10.80
CA ILE A 325 16.53 -40.02 -12.12
C ILE A 325 18.00 -40.41 -12.13
N GLY A 326 18.76 -40.06 -11.08
CA GLY A 326 20.19 -40.35 -11.04
C GLY A 326 20.85 -39.94 -9.74
N PHE A 327 22.18 -40.12 -9.73
CA PHE A 327 23.04 -39.75 -8.62
C PHE A 327 24.36 -39.17 -9.12
N ASN A 328 24.71 -38.02 -8.64
CA ASN A 328 25.99 -37.34 -9.00
C ASN A 328 27.10 -37.77 -8.01
N LYS A 329 27.88 -38.73 -8.39
CA LYS A 329 28.98 -39.27 -7.58
C LYS A 329 30.03 -38.20 -7.27
N GLY A 330 30.45 -37.42 -8.28
CA GLY A 330 31.44 -36.35 -8.09
C GLY A 330 31.01 -35.29 -7.08
N LEU A 331 29.69 -34.90 -7.10
CA LEU A 331 29.14 -34.00 -6.10
C LEU A 331 29.18 -34.65 -4.70
N SER A 332 28.79 -35.91 -4.60
CA SER A 332 28.77 -36.63 -3.32
C SER A 332 30.17 -36.73 -2.71
N GLU A 333 31.17 -37.07 -3.51
CA GLU A 333 32.58 -37.16 -3.09
C GLU A 333 33.09 -35.77 -2.62
N ALA A 334 32.88 -34.72 -3.40
CA ALA A 334 33.28 -33.37 -3.05
C ALA A 334 32.63 -32.86 -1.75
N LEU A 335 31.36 -33.24 -1.49
CA LEU A 335 30.67 -32.94 -0.25
C LEU A 335 31.32 -33.64 0.96
N HIS A 336 31.72 -34.90 0.80
CA HIS A 336 32.37 -35.66 1.87
C HIS A 336 33.77 -35.15 2.14
N GLU A 337 34.55 -34.84 1.12
CA GLU A 337 35.88 -34.25 1.27
C GLU A 337 35.82 -32.92 2.00
N SER A 338 34.85 -32.04 1.62
CA SER A 338 34.71 -30.77 2.28
C SER A 338 34.20 -30.85 3.74
N SER A 339 33.53 -31.95 4.11
CA SER A 339 33.06 -32.19 5.48
C SER A 339 34.13 -32.76 6.41
N THR A 340 35.16 -33.39 5.84
CA THR A 340 36.31 -33.98 6.58
C THR A 340 37.46 -32.99 6.77
N MET A 341 37.47 -31.90 6.00
CA MET A 341 38.48 -30.84 6.22
C MET A 341 38.26 -30.17 7.59
N PRO A 342 39.23 -30.16 8.49
CA PRO A 342 39.13 -29.40 9.72
C PRO A 342 38.85 -27.94 9.35
N ILE A 343 37.81 -27.36 9.94
CA ILE A 343 37.55 -25.91 9.83
C ILE A 343 38.87 -25.23 10.25
N PRO A 344 39.50 -24.41 9.39
CA PRO A 344 40.68 -23.64 9.83
C PRO A 344 40.23 -22.82 11.05
N ILE A 345 40.80 -23.13 12.19
CA ILE A 345 40.58 -22.35 13.40
C ILE A 345 41.08 -20.94 13.05
N PRO A 346 40.23 -19.89 13.03
CA PRO A 346 40.71 -18.54 12.81
C PRO A 346 41.48 -18.15 14.05
N GLY A 347 42.78 -18.39 14.09
CA GLY A 347 43.57 -18.05 15.27
C GLY A 347 45.03 -18.53 15.33
N GLU A 348 45.47 -19.47 14.47
CA GLU A 348 46.90 -19.80 14.43
C GLU A 348 47.61 -19.20 13.20
N GLY A 349 47.46 -17.91 13.08
CA GLY A 349 48.22 -17.06 12.17
C GLY A 349 49.17 -16.21 12.97
N SER A 350 50.42 -16.68 13.12
CA SER A 350 51.65 -15.91 13.30
C SER A 350 51.46 -14.59 14.09
N SER A 351 51.68 -14.64 15.38
CA SER A 351 51.92 -13.47 16.23
C SER A 351 53.26 -12.79 15.87
N GLN A 352 53.30 -12.09 14.75
CA GLN A 352 54.20 -10.97 14.59
C GLN A 352 53.47 -9.70 15.03
N GLN A 353 53.57 -9.38 16.32
CA GLN A 353 53.17 -8.08 16.83
C GLN A 353 54.01 -6.98 16.18
N PRO A 354 53.44 -6.03 15.47
CA PRO A 354 54.15 -4.79 15.18
C PRO A 354 54.26 -4.01 16.51
N LYS A 355 55.47 -3.71 16.92
CA LYS A 355 55.79 -2.86 18.08
C LYS A 355 55.08 -1.53 17.96
N ARG A 356 54.03 -1.34 18.77
CA ARG A 356 53.34 -0.07 18.95
C ARG A 356 54.31 0.94 19.57
N LYS A 357 54.68 1.96 18.82
CA LYS A 357 55.27 3.21 19.34
C LYS A 357 54.25 3.86 20.26
N LYS A 358 54.65 4.15 21.51
CA LYS A 358 53.89 4.98 22.46
C LYS A 358 53.69 6.39 21.88
N PRO A 359 52.50 6.96 21.85
CA PRO A 359 52.37 8.39 21.70
C PRO A 359 52.59 9.06 23.03
N SER A 360 53.37 10.12 23.02
CA SER A 360 53.60 11.07 24.09
C SER A 360 52.30 11.77 24.49
N THR A 361 52.16 11.85 25.79
CA THR A 361 51.18 12.73 26.50
C THR A 361 51.54 14.19 26.15
N ASP A 362 50.55 14.95 25.65
CA ASP A 362 50.25 16.32 26.06
C ASP A 362 49.14 16.87 25.16
N GLU A 363 48.20 17.40 25.82
CA GLU A 363 47.29 18.51 25.56
C GLU A 363 45.85 18.20 25.90
N GLN A 364 45.51 18.69 27.09
CA GLN A 364 44.18 19.01 27.51
C GLN A 364 43.61 20.14 26.64
N GLU A 365 42.51 19.89 26.00
CA GLU A 365 41.64 20.99 25.57
C GLU A 365 40.16 20.68 25.89
N SER A 366 39.64 21.54 26.72
CA SER A 366 38.31 21.61 27.32
C SER A 366 37.25 21.87 26.25
N ARG A 367 36.19 21.05 26.18
CA ARG A 367 34.96 21.33 25.44
C ARG A 367 33.81 21.75 26.36
N PRO A 368 33.08 22.82 26.04
CA PRO A 368 31.98 23.29 26.86
C PRO A 368 30.69 22.50 26.62
N VAL A 369 30.02 22.24 27.73
CA VAL A 369 28.68 21.62 27.83
C VAL A 369 27.63 22.58 27.28
N LYS A 370 26.92 22.19 26.22
CA LYS A 370 25.68 22.86 25.79
C LYS A 370 24.46 22.26 26.50
N LYS A 371 23.87 23.05 27.42
CA LYS A 371 22.55 22.83 27.99
C LYS A 371 21.48 23.08 26.91
N LYS A 372 20.60 22.09 26.70
CA LYS A 372 19.32 22.30 25.99
C LYS A 372 18.26 22.76 27.00
N LYS A 373 17.58 23.83 26.59
CA LYS A 373 16.26 24.21 27.09
C LYS A 373 15.19 23.46 26.33
#